data_fd7848e8ad78510ae4031a34d3f25bc3
#
_entry.id   fd7848e8ad78510ae4031a34d3f25bc3
#
_cell.length_a   1.000
_cell.length_b   1.000
_cell.length_c   1.000
_cell.angle_alpha   90.00
_cell.angle_beta   90.00
_cell.angle_gamma   90.00
#
_symmetry.space_group_name_H-M   'P 1'
#
loop_
_entity.id
_entity.type
_entity.pdbx_description
1 polymer ?
#
loop_
_entity_poly.entity_id
_entity_poly.type
_entity_poly.pdbx_seq_one_letter_code
_entity_poly.pdbx_strand_id
1 'polypeptide(L)'
;MKLLIESFKSFINEQEDSLPQIYCDMDGVLVDFEKGVIDQINKDLQMIRRMADQKNLGKIKNALASVGRDEVVIDDLKGRGATSKPVRNYMYGRVGNDADFWSKLPWMAGGKELWAFIAPYRPHILTSPMQQGSEIGKAFWIDANLKPAPIEVHMGHDKYRWATNEDGSFNILIDDWDKNLSPWSYHTGGKKGGPYSKYAIQCANGDYQAAIAKLKDFGFS
;
A
#
# COMPACT_ATOMS: atom_id res chain seq x y z
N MET A 1 10.14 -48.03 -11.56
CA MET A 1 11.02 -46.92 -11.89
C MET A 1 10.41 -45.92 -12.91
N LYS A 2 9.86 -46.37 -14.05
CA LYS A 2 9.26 -45.51 -15.07
C LYS A 2 8.07 -44.66 -14.53
N LEU A 3 7.16 -45.28 -13.78
CA LEU A 3 6.01 -44.61 -13.12
C LEU A 3 6.41 -43.55 -12.10
N LEU A 4 7.52 -43.79 -11.37
CA LEU A 4 8.04 -42.82 -10.39
C LEU A 4 8.64 -41.59 -11.10
N ILE A 5 9.29 -41.81 -12.25
CA ILE A 5 9.88 -40.74 -13.07
C ILE A 5 8.76 -39.90 -13.75
N GLU A 6 7.67 -40.56 -14.21
CA GLU A 6 6.50 -39.87 -14.80
C GLU A 6 5.74 -39.08 -13.74
N SER A 7 5.55 -39.64 -12.54
CA SER A 7 4.95 -38.93 -11.41
C SER A 7 5.80 -37.74 -10.93
N PHE A 8 7.13 -37.88 -10.92
CA PHE A 8 8.06 -36.82 -10.56
C PHE A 8 8.12 -35.72 -11.64
N LYS A 9 8.04 -36.10 -12.93
CA LYS A 9 7.93 -35.14 -14.03
C LYS A 9 6.60 -34.39 -14.02
N SER A 10 5.47 -35.09 -13.73
CA SER A 10 4.16 -34.46 -13.55
C SER A 10 4.18 -33.47 -12.38
N PHE A 11 4.76 -33.86 -11.24
CA PHE A 11 4.92 -33.01 -10.06
C PHE A 11 5.81 -31.77 -10.34
N ILE A 12 6.91 -31.92 -11.08
CA ILE A 12 7.76 -30.80 -11.50
C ILE A 12 7.01 -29.88 -12.47
N ASN A 13 6.31 -30.44 -13.46
CA ASN A 13 5.51 -29.65 -14.40
C ASN A 13 4.35 -28.92 -13.72
N GLU A 14 3.70 -29.52 -12.71
CA GLU A 14 2.64 -28.87 -11.92
C GLU A 14 3.20 -27.72 -11.04
N GLN A 15 4.48 -27.79 -10.63
CA GLN A 15 5.15 -26.66 -9.93
C GLN A 15 5.63 -25.56 -10.90
N GLU A 16 5.99 -25.89 -12.16
CA GLU A 16 6.40 -24.89 -13.16
C GLU A 16 5.22 -24.06 -13.69
N ASP A 17 3.97 -24.56 -13.58
CA ASP A 17 2.75 -23.90 -14.10
C ASP A 17 1.95 -23.13 -13.04
N SER A 18 2.35 -23.14 -11.76
CA SER A 18 1.62 -22.36 -10.74
C SER A 18 2.05 -20.90 -10.75
N LEU A 19 1.07 -20.01 -10.94
CA LEU A 19 1.32 -18.56 -10.87
C LEU A 19 1.84 -18.17 -9.47
N PRO A 20 2.80 -17.23 -9.40
CA PRO A 20 3.28 -16.71 -8.11
C PRO A 20 2.15 -16.13 -7.27
N GLN A 21 2.21 -16.29 -5.94
CA GLN A 21 1.24 -15.66 -5.04
C GLN A 21 1.41 -14.13 -5.07
N ILE A 22 0.30 -13.39 -5.14
CA ILE A 22 0.29 -11.94 -5.14
C ILE A 22 0.12 -11.40 -3.72
N TYR A 23 0.98 -10.49 -3.32
CA TYR A 23 0.87 -9.62 -2.14
C TYR A 23 0.66 -8.19 -2.62
N CYS A 24 -0.43 -7.56 -2.20
CA CYS A 24 -0.79 -6.21 -2.61
C CYS A 24 -0.75 -5.27 -1.40
N ASP A 25 -0.03 -4.14 -1.51
CA ASP A 25 -0.12 -3.08 -0.53
C ASP A 25 -1.48 -2.38 -0.59
N MET A 26 -1.79 -1.63 0.45
CA MET A 26 -3.02 -0.88 0.57
C MET A 26 -2.81 0.61 0.28
N ASP A 27 -1.94 1.28 1.07
CA ASP A 27 -1.73 2.72 0.98
C ASP A 27 -0.95 3.08 -0.30
N GLY A 28 -1.43 4.04 -1.09
CA GLY A 28 -0.78 4.43 -2.35
C GLY A 28 -1.01 3.46 -3.51
N VAL A 29 -1.60 2.26 -3.25
CA VAL A 29 -1.94 1.26 -4.26
C VAL A 29 -3.45 1.10 -4.41
N LEU A 30 -4.15 0.73 -3.35
CA LEU A 30 -5.61 0.56 -3.34
C LEU A 30 -6.35 1.77 -2.76
N VAL A 31 -5.75 2.44 -1.78
CA VAL A 31 -6.32 3.63 -1.11
C VAL A 31 -5.44 4.85 -1.27
N ASP A 32 -6.06 6.00 -1.47
CA ASP A 32 -5.41 7.30 -1.54
C ASP A 32 -5.28 7.90 -0.13
N PHE A 33 -4.31 7.37 0.63
CA PHE A 33 -4.02 7.84 1.97
C PHE A 33 -3.65 9.33 2.01
N GLU A 34 -2.85 9.79 1.06
CA GLU A 34 -2.37 11.18 1.00
C GLU A 34 -3.52 12.16 0.81
N LYS A 35 -4.41 11.86 -0.14
CA LYS A 35 -5.63 12.65 -0.35
C LYS A 35 -6.51 12.63 0.90
N GLY A 36 -6.71 11.46 1.51
CA GLY A 36 -7.50 11.33 2.74
C GLY A 36 -6.96 12.22 3.86
N VAL A 37 -5.64 12.25 4.08
CA VAL A 37 -4.99 13.10 5.09
C VAL A 37 -5.19 14.58 4.78
N ILE A 38 -4.98 15.00 3.54
CA ILE A 38 -5.14 16.40 3.11
C ILE A 38 -6.59 16.86 3.30
N ASP A 39 -7.55 16.08 2.83
CA ASP A 39 -8.98 16.38 2.95
C ASP A 39 -9.39 16.49 4.43
N GLN A 40 -8.89 15.60 5.29
CA GLN A 40 -9.19 15.65 6.72
C GLN A 40 -8.58 16.88 7.39
N ILE A 41 -7.33 17.24 7.09
CA ILE A 41 -6.70 18.44 7.67
C ILE A 41 -7.43 19.70 7.22
N ASN A 42 -7.75 19.82 5.93
CA ASN A 42 -8.46 20.99 5.40
C ASN A 42 -9.87 21.12 6.01
N LYS A 43 -10.58 20.03 6.18
CA LYS A 43 -11.86 19.98 6.91
C LYS A 43 -11.71 20.46 8.34
N ASP A 44 -10.69 19.98 9.05
CA ASP A 44 -10.45 20.33 10.46
C ASP A 44 -10.01 21.78 10.61
N LEU A 45 -9.24 22.34 9.67
CA LEU A 45 -8.88 23.76 9.63
C LEU A 45 -10.11 24.67 9.51
N GLN A 46 -11.13 24.28 8.77
CA GLN A 46 -12.39 25.01 8.66
C GLN A 46 -13.19 24.96 9.97
N MET A 47 -13.04 23.91 10.75
CA MET A 47 -13.76 23.67 12.01
C MET A 47 -12.90 23.96 13.25
N ILE A 48 -11.73 24.58 13.12
CA ILE A 48 -10.70 24.73 14.17
C ILE A 48 -11.25 25.24 15.52
N ARG A 49 -12.27 26.10 15.51
CA ARG A 49 -12.89 26.65 16.75
C ARG A 49 -13.62 25.59 17.56
N ARG A 50 -13.96 24.43 16.95
CA ARG A 50 -14.72 23.34 17.55
C ARG A 50 -13.87 22.09 17.81
N MET A 51 -12.58 22.12 17.38
CA MET A 51 -11.72 20.96 17.45
C MET A 51 -10.91 20.91 18.74
N ALA A 52 -10.75 19.70 19.27
CA ALA A 52 -9.94 19.45 20.47
C ALA A 52 -8.44 19.75 20.26
N ASP A 53 -7.94 19.58 19.04
CA ASP A 53 -6.53 19.81 18.69
C ASP A 53 -6.24 21.20 18.11
N GLN A 54 -6.82 22.24 18.71
CA GLN A 54 -6.65 23.63 18.26
C GLN A 54 -5.18 24.07 18.18
N LYS A 55 -4.32 23.56 19.09
CA LYS A 55 -2.90 23.93 19.14
C LYS A 55 -2.14 23.49 17.90
N ASN A 56 -2.32 22.26 17.44
CA ASN A 56 -1.62 21.74 16.26
C ASN A 56 -2.23 22.30 14.96
N LEU A 57 -3.54 22.40 14.88
CA LEU A 57 -4.22 23.06 13.75
C LEU A 57 -3.84 24.54 13.66
N GLY A 58 -3.68 25.25 14.79
CA GLY A 58 -3.18 26.61 14.82
C GLY A 58 -1.78 26.76 14.25
N LYS A 59 -0.88 25.81 14.52
CA LYS A 59 0.47 25.80 13.92
C LYS A 59 0.41 25.61 12.39
N ILE A 60 -0.46 24.71 11.91
CA ILE A 60 -0.66 24.53 10.46
C ILE A 60 -1.19 25.82 9.84
N LYS A 61 -2.22 26.44 10.42
CA LYS A 61 -2.81 27.70 9.94
C LYS A 61 -1.78 28.82 9.85
N ASN A 62 -0.96 28.99 10.90
CA ASN A 62 0.09 30.01 10.90
C ASN A 62 1.18 29.75 9.85
N ALA A 63 1.57 28.47 9.66
CA ALA A 63 2.53 28.10 8.65
C ALA A 63 1.99 28.31 7.22
N LEU A 64 0.71 28.00 6.96
CA LEU A 64 0.06 28.27 5.69
C LEU A 64 -0.03 29.78 5.40
N ALA A 65 -0.43 30.57 6.39
CA ALA A 65 -0.48 32.05 6.27
C ALA A 65 0.90 32.65 5.93
N SER A 66 1.98 32.09 6.47
CA SER A 66 3.36 32.56 6.19
C SER A 66 3.79 32.35 4.73
N VAL A 67 3.09 31.48 3.99
CA VAL A 67 3.31 31.22 2.57
C VAL A 67 2.13 31.64 1.69
N GLY A 68 1.21 32.46 2.24
CA GLY A 68 0.10 33.05 1.51
C GLY A 68 -1.00 32.06 1.10
N ARG A 69 -1.18 30.96 1.87
CA ARG A 69 -2.19 29.93 1.61
C ARG A 69 -3.10 29.73 2.82
N ASP A 70 -4.25 29.12 2.59
CA ASP A 70 -5.24 28.76 3.60
C ASP A 70 -5.55 27.23 3.63
N GLU A 71 -5.07 26.49 2.62
CA GLU A 71 -5.26 25.04 2.50
C GLU A 71 -3.94 24.29 2.41
N VAL A 72 -3.95 23.06 2.93
CA VAL A 72 -2.87 22.08 2.80
C VAL A 72 -2.95 21.38 1.44
N VAL A 73 -1.79 21.19 0.81
CA VAL A 73 -1.63 20.46 -0.46
C VAL A 73 -0.64 19.30 -0.30
N ILE A 74 -0.53 18.47 -1.34
CA ILE A 74 0.31 17.27 -1.32
C ILE A 74 1.79 17.57 -0.98
N ASP A 75 2.33 18.69 -1.44
CA ASP A 75 3.71 19.09 -1.17
C ASP A 75 3.95 19.39 0.32
N ASP A 76 2.93 19.77 1.08
CA ASP A 76 3.05 19.97 2.52
C ASP A 76 3.23 18.65 3.26
N LEU A 77 2.68 17.57 2.75
CA LEU A 77 2.85 16.23 3.31
C LEU A 77 4.21 15.63 2.96
N LYS A 78 4.61 15.71 1.69
CA LYS A 78 5.85 15.11 1.14
C LYS A 78 7.08 16.02 1.29
N GLY A 79 6.91 17.32 1.29
CA GLY A 79 7.96 18.33 1.23
C GLY A 79 8.74 18.54 2.53
N ARG A 80 9.63 19.53 2.49
CA ARG A 80 10.45 19.98 3.63
C ARG A 80 10.21 21.46 3.98
N GLY A 81 9.16 22.08 3.45
CA GLY A 81 8.78 23.47 3.67
C GLY A 81 8.31 23.75 5.11
N ALA A 82 8.02 25.03 5.39
CA ALA A 82 7.58 25.48 6.71
C ALA A 82 6.28 24.80 7.19
N THR A 83 5.40 24.44 6.25
CA THR A 83 4.12 23.76 6.50
C THR A 83 4.28 22.27 6.76
N SER A 84 5.31 21.64 6.21
CA SER A 84 5.45 20.17 6.21
C SER A 84 5.58 19.55 7.60
N LYS A 85 6.35 20.16 8.52
CA LYS A 85 6.51 19.65 9.87
C LYS A 85 5.21 19.71 10.68
N PRO A 86 4.47 20.85 10.74
CA PRO A 86 3.17 20.90 11.38
C PRO A 86 2.14 19.90 10.80
N VAL A 87 2.08 19.75 9.48
CA VAL A 87 1.18 18.81 8.78
C VAL A 87 1.50 17.37 9.18
N ARG A 88 2.77 16.94 9.10
CA ARG A 88 3.16 15.59 9.51
C ARG A 88 2.91 15.33 11.00
N ASN A 89 3.18 16.30 11.87
CA ASN A 89 2.89 16.14 13.30
C ASN A 89 1.39 15.93 13.56
N TYR A 90 0.53 16.63 12.83
CA TYR A 90 -0.91 16.43 12.91
C TYR A 90 -1.31 15.05 12.38
N MET A 91 -0.78 14.65 11.24
CA MET A 91 -1.00 13.33 10.66
C MET A 91 -0.65 12.21 11.66
N TYR A 92 0.55 12.23 12.22
CA TYR A 92 0.97 11.18 13.18
C TYR A 92 0.19 11.24 14.50
N GLY A 93 -0.08 12.43 15.03
CA GLY A 93 -0.72 12.60 16.33
C GLY A 93 -2.22 12.40 16.32
N ARG A 94 -2.92 12.82 15.25
CA ARG A 94 -4.38 12.81 15.19
C ARG A 94 -4.92 11.70 14.29
N VAL A 95 -4.37 11.60 13.08
CA VAL A 95 -4.89 10.71 12.05
C VAL A 95 -4.39 9.28 12.25
N GLY A 96 -3.13 9.11 12.66
CA GLY A 96 -2.49 7.80 12.75
C GLY A 96 -3.21 6.81 13.65
N ASN A 97 -3.95 7.29 14.69
CA ASN A 97 -4.71 6.43 15.62
C ASN A 97 -6.23 6.57 15.50
N ASP A 98 -6.74 7.16 14.42
CA ASP A 98 -8.18 7.34 14.19
C ASP A 98 -8.74 6.24 13.27
N ALA A 99 -9.30 5.20 13.85
CA ALA A 99 -9.86 4.07 13.10
C ALA A 99 -10.98 4.49 12.13
N ASP A 100 -11.80 5.50 12.50
CA ASP A 100 -12.87 6.01 11.65
C ASP A 100 -12.32 6.66 10.38
N PHE A 101 -11.23 7.45 10.51
CA PHE A 101 -10.51 8.01 9.37
C PHE A 101 -10.02 6.92 8.41
N TRP A 102 -9.31 5.91 8.93
CA TRP A 102 -8.73 4.85 8.12
C TRP A 102 -9.78 3.99 7.42
N SER A 103 -10.93 3.76 8.08
CA SER A 103 -12.04 2.99 7.50
C SER A 103 -12.76 3.69 6.35
N LYS A 104 -12.56 5.00 6.18
CA LYS A 104 -13.26 5.86 5.19
C LYS A 104 -12.33 6.41 4.11
N LEU A 105 -11.10 5.93 4.04
CA LEU A 105 -10.15 6.38 3.01
C LEU A 105 -10.72 6.19 1.60
N PRO A 106 -10.51 7.15 0.69
CA PRO A 106 -10.93 6.99 -0.68
C PRO A 106 -10.08 5.94 -1.40
N TRP A 107 -10.65 5.33 -2.42
CA TRP A 107 -9.89 4.52 -3.35
C TRP A 107 -8.82 5.35 -4.06
N MET A 108 -7.65 4.73 -4.26
CA MET A 108 -6.67 5.26 -5.22
C MET A 108 -7.26 5.22 -6.64
N ALA A 109 -6.92 6.20 -7.46
CA ALA A 109 -7.26 6.17 -8.87
C ALA A 109 -6.74 4.86 -9.50
N GLY A 110 -7.63 4.08 -10.11
CA GLY A 110 -7.31 2.77 -10.65
C GLY A 110 -7.17 1.62 -9.64
N GLY A 111 -7.31 1.88 -8.34
CA GLY A 111 -7.23 0.84 -7.30
C GLY A 111 -8.34 -0.21 -7.41
N LYS A 112 -9.54 0.21 -7.82
CA LYS A 112 -10.66 -0.73 -8.07
C LYS A 112 -10.39 -1.63 -9.27
N GLU A 113 -9.82 -1.08 -10.32
CA GLU A 113 -9.47 -1.79 -11.54
C GLU A 113 -8.34 -2.80 -11.27
N LEU A 114 -7.34 -2.39 -10.49
CA LEU A 114 -6.28 -3.31 -10.05
C LEU A 114 -6.87 -4.44 -9.21
N TRP A 115 -7.70 -4.12 -8.21
CA TRP A 115 -8.34 -5.15 -7.37
C TRP A 115 -9.18 -6.11 -8.21
N ALA A 116 -10.01 -5.60 -9.13
CA ALA A 116 -10.83 -6.43 -10.00
C ALA A 116 -9.99 -7.40 -10.85
N PHE A 117 -8.78 -6.98 -11.26
CA PHE A 117 -7.86 -7.83 -12.03
C PHE A 117 -7.21 -8.91 -11.16
N ILE A 118 -6.74 -8.58 -9.94
CA ILE A 118 -6.00 -9.54 -9.11
C ILE A 118 -6.90 -10.42 -8.22
N ALA A 119 -8.10 -9.98 -7.87
CA ALA A 119 -9.00 -10.67 -6.95
C ALA A 119 -9.33 -12.13 -7.34
N PRO A 120 -9.51 -12.50 -8.63
CA PRO A 120 -9.69 -13.89 -9.04
C PRO A 120 -8.54 -14.83 -8.64
N TYR A 121 -7.34 -14.28 -8.48
CA TYR A 121 -6.13 -15.02 -8.09
C TYR A 121 -5.94 -15.08 -6.57
N ARG A 122 -6.92 -14.63 -5.78
CA ARG A 122 -6.92 -14.70 -4.33
C ARG A 122 -5.66 -14.08 -3.70
N PRO A 123 -5.40 -12.77 -3.94
CA PRO A 123 -4.20 -12.12 -3.42
C PRO A 123 -4.25 -12.00 -1.90
N HIS A 124 -3.07 -11.85 -1.28
CA HIS A 124 -2.93 -11.37 0.09
C HIS A 124 -2.90 -9.83 0.09
N ILE A 125 -3.42 -9.22 1.15
CA ILE A 125 -3.11 -7.83 1.48
C ILE A 125 -1.91 -7.82 2.43
N LEU A 126 -0.90 -6.99 2.13
CA LEU A 126 0.30 -6.84 2.94
C LEU A 126 0.56 -5.35 3.19
N THR A 127 0.11 -4.84 4.35
CA THR A 127 0.11 -3.41 4.66
C THR A 127 0.80 -3.10 5.98
N SER A 128 1.33 -1.87 6.13
CA SER A 128 2.04 -1.42 7.34
C SER A 128 1.17 -0.43 8.11
N PRO A 129 0.61 -0.82 9.27
CA PRO A 129 -0.18 0.10 10.08
C PRO A 129 0.72 1.16 10.73
N MET A 130 0.21 2.37 10.87
CA MET A 130 0.90 3.48 11.53
C MET A 130 0.81 3.36 13.06
N GLN A 131 -0.39 3.05 13.57
CA GLN A 131 -0.73 2.83 14.98
C GLN A 131 -1.93 1.89 15.07
N GLN A 132 -2.34 1.51 16.29
CA GLN A 132 -3.45 0.59 16.51
C GLN A 132 -4.76 1.03 15.83
N GLY A 133 -5.09 2.33 15.85
CA GLY A 133 -6.28 2.83 15.16
C GLY A 133 -6.21 2.64 13.65
N SER A 134 -5.03 2.76 13.04
CA SER A 134 -4.85 2.48 11.62
C SER A 134 -5.00 0.99 11.29
N GLU A 135 -4.54 0.10 12.17
CA GLU A 135 -4.72 -1.34 12.03
C GLU A 135 -6.21 -1.72 11.99
N ILE A 136 -6.97 -1.23 12.98
CA ILE A 136 -8.42 -1.46 13.08
C ILE A 136 -9.15 -0.86 11.86
N GLY A 137 -8.86 0.39 11.51
CA GLY A 137 -9.53 1.07 10.42
C GLY A 137 -9.23 0.47 9.05
N LYS A 138 -8.00 0.01 8.80
CA LYS A 138 -7.63 -0.72 7.59
C LYS A 138 -8.40 -2.05 7.48
N ALA A 139 -8.53 -2.79 8.58
CA ALA A 139 -9.31 -4.03 8.60
C ALA A 139 -10.78 -3.77 8.21
N PHE A 140 -11.42 -2.73 8.76
CA PHE A 140 -12.78 -2.34 8.37
C PHE A 140 -12.87 -1.89 6.91
N TRP A 141 -11.88 -1.13 6.43
CA TRP A 141 -11.87 -0.71 5.03
C TRP A 141 -11.78 -1.91 4.08
N ILE A 142 -10.89 -2.87 4.35
CA ILE A 142 -10.70 -4.10 3.58
C ILE A 142 -12.01 -4.90 3.55
N ASP A 143 -12.62 -5.13 4.72
CA ASP A 143 -13.88 -5.88 4.81
C ASP A 143 -15.01 -5.21 4.02
N ALA A 144 -15.12 -3.90 4.08
CA ALA A 144 -16.16 -3.16 3.38
C ALA A 144 -15.97 -3.10 1.85
N ASN A 145 -14.72 -3.01 1.38
CA ASN A 145 -14.43 -2.62 -0.01
C ASN A 145 -13.87 -3.75 -0.88
N LEU A 146 -13.12 -4.72 -0.33
CA LEU A 146 -12.50 -5.77 -1.15
C LEU A 146 -13.44 -6.96 -1.31
N LYS A 147 -14.03 -7.07 -2.51
CA LYS A 147 -14.92 -8.18 -2.88
C LYS A 147 -14.47 -8.73 -4.26
N PRO A 148 -14.20 -10.05 -4.39
CA PRO A 148 -14.06 -11.04 -3.30
C PRO A 148 -12.99 -10.64 -2.29
N ALA A 149 -13.09 -11.17 -1.07
CA ALA A 149 -12.13 -10.88 -0.01
C ALA A 149 -10.73 -11.41 -0.35
N PRO A 150 -9.64 -10.78 0.14
CA PRO A 150 -8.29 -11.35 0.06
C PRO A 150 -8.22 -12.69 0.79
N ILE A 151 -7.20 -13.51 0.48
CA ILE A 151 -7.00 -14.80 1.17
C ILE A 151 -6.62 -14.58 2.64
N GLU A 152 -5.71 -13.62 2.87
CA GLU A 152 -5.29 -13.18 4.20
C GLU A 152 -4.90 -11.70 4.18
N VAL A 153 -4.88 -11.10 5.37
CA VAL A 153 -4.41 -9.73 5.60
C VAL A 153 -3.23 -9.79 6.57
N HIS A 154 -2.07 -9.39 6.10
CA HIS A 154 -0.85 -9.30 6.89
C HIS A 154 -0.56 -7.84 7.21
N MET A 155 -0.39 -7.53 8.50
CA MET A 155 -0.06 -6.20 8.98
C MET A 155 1.33 -6.19 9.60
N GLY A 156 2.29 -5.50 8.95
CA GLY A 156 3.68 -5.46 9.41
C GLY A 156 4.58 -4.60 8.55
N HIS A 157 5.78 -4.28 9.07
CA HIS A 157 6.73 -3.39 8.41
C HIS A 157 7.75 -4.11 7.53
N ASP A 158 8.11 -5.35 7.86
CA ASP A 158 9.15 -6.12 7.17
C ASP A 158 8.55 -6.96 6.05
N LYS A 159 7.98 -6.31 5.04
CA LYS A 159 7.24 -6.98 3.94
C LYS A 159 8.05 -8.08 3.23
N TYR A 160 9.37 -7.93 3.12
CA TYR A 160 10.24 -8.91 2.47
C TYR A 160 10.20 -10.32 3.08
N ARG A 161 9.68 -10.48 4.29
CA ARG A 161 9.52 -11.80 4.93
C ARG A 161 8.57 -12.73 4.18
N TRP A 162 7.68 -12.15 3.37
CA TRP A 162 6.74 -12.90 2.52
C TRP A 162 7.23 -13.03 1.06
N ALA A 163 8.47 -12.61 0.76
CA ALA A 163 8.98 -12.62 -0.60
C ALA A 163 9.23 -14.04 -1.16
N THR A 164 9.45 -15.01 -0.27
CA THR A 164 9.81 -16.38 -0.64
C THR A 164 8.98 -17.36 0.17
N ASN A 165 8.45 -18.38 -0.50
CA ASN A 165 7.75 -19.50 0.11
C ASN A 165 8.73 -20.51 0.71
N GLU A 166 8.23 -21.48 1.50
CA GLU A 166 9.04 -22.55 2.12
C GLU A 166 9.71 -23.45 1.08
N ASP A 167 9.12 -23.63 -0.11
CA ASP A 167 9.67 -24.39 -1.22
C ASP A 167 10.71 -23.64 -2.05
N GLY A 168 10.99 -22.38 -1.69
CA GLY A 168 11.94 -21.50 -2.39
C GLY A 168 11.35 -20.74 -3.58
N SER A 169 10.08 -20.93 -3.91
CA SER A 169 9.40 -20.14 -4.95
C SER A 169 9.21 -18.69 -4.50
N PHE A 170 9.16 -17.77 -5.47
CA PHE A 170 9.05 -16.33 -5.20
C PHE A 170 7.62 -15.85 -5.34
N ASN A 171 7.24 -14.96 -4.44
CA ASN A 171 5.97 -14.23 -4.44
C ASN A 171 6.10 -12.86 -5.11
N ILE A 172 5.00 -12.29 -5.59
CA ILE A 172 4.94 -10.95 -6.17
C ILE A 172 4.49 -9.96 -5.09
N LEU A 173 5.16 -8.82 -4.99
CA LEU A 173 4.69 -7.64 -4.25
C LEU A 173 4.29 -6.54 -5.23
N ILE A 174 3.08 -5.99 -5.04
CA ILE A 174 2.61 -4.74 -5.66
C ILE A 174 2.61 -3.67 -4.58
N ASP A 175 3.44 -2.64 -4.72
CA ASP A 175 3.66 -1.60 -3.70
C ASP A 175 4.04 -0.28 -4.39
N ASP A 176 3.75 0.86 -3.78
CA ASP A 176 4.15 2.17 -4.31
C ASP A 176 5.53 2.62 -3.80
N TRP A 177 6.00 2.04 -2.69
CA TRP A 177 7.14 2.55 -1.94
C TRP A 177 8.42 1.75 -2.13
N ASP A 178 9.46 2.43 -2.65
CA ASP A 178 10.79 1.88 -2.86
C ASP A 178 11.38 1.17 -1.63
N LYS A 179 11.11 1.68 -0.42
CA LYS A 179 11.60 1.09 0.82
C LYS A 179 11.06 -0.33 1.06
N ASN A 180 9.92 -0.68 0.50
CA ASN A 180 9.35 -2.03 0.54
C ASN A 180 9.83 -2.86 -0.66
N LEU A 181 9.84 -2.25 -1.85
CA LEU A 181 10.19 -2.92 -3.10
C LEU A 181 11.67 -3.31 -3.18
N SER A 182 12.59 -2.47 -2.70
CA SER A 182 14.02 -2.76 -2.76
C SER A 182 14.41 -4.00 -1.96
N PRO A 183 14.01 -4.19 -0.68
CA PRO A 183 14.25 -5.43 0.05
C PRO A 183 13.56 -6.63 -0.58
N TRP A 184 12.29 -6.50 -1.01
CA TRP A 184 11.56 -7.57 -1.68
C TRP A 184 12.29 -8.04 -2.93
N SER A 185 12.72 -7.09 -3.79
CA SER A 185 13.49 -7.38 -4.99
C SER A 185 14.77 -8.14 -4.68
N TYR A 186 15.52 -7.73 -3.65
CA TYR A 186 16.74 -8.43 -3.23
C TYR A 186 16.45 -9.88 -2.84
N HIS A 187 15.40 -10.14 -2.08
CA HIS A 187 14.99 -11.50 -1.66
C HIS A 187 14.41 -12.34 -2.80
N THR A 188 14.05 -11.73 -3.92
CA THR A 188 13.53 -12.42 -5.12
C THR A 188 14.50 -12.38 -6.30
N GLY A 189 15.81 -12.39 -6.02
CA GLY A 189 16.87 -12.53 -7.02
C GLY A 189 17.33 -11.23 -7.70
N GLY A 190 16.84 -10.07 -7.27
CA GLY A 190 17.32 -8.76 -7.71
C GLY A 190 18.66 -8.39 -7.09
N LYS A 191 19.34 -7.40 -7.69
CA LYS A 191 20.62 -6.88 -7.18
C LYS A 191 20.40 -5.66 -6.29
N LYS A 192 21.16 -5.57 -5.19
CA LYS A 192 21.13 -4.41 -4.30
C LYS A 192 21.49 -3.13 -5.07
N GLY A 193 20.60 -2.14 -5.06
CA GLY A 193 20.77 -0.87 -5.78
C GLY A 193 20.62 -0.97 -7.31
N GLY A 194 20.22 -2.13 -7.83
CA GLY A 194 19.90 -2.37 -9.24
C GLY A 194 18.39 -2.18 -9.53
N PRO A 195 17.99 -2.47 -10.78
CA PRO A 195 16.58 -2.53 -11.12
C PRO A 195 15.87 -3.61 -10.29
N TYR A 196 14.58 -3.41 -10.04
CA TYR A 196 13.78 -4.40 -9.32
C TYR A 196 13.74 -5.73 -10.06
N SER A 197 13.67 -6.83 -9.29
CA SER A 197 13.32 -8.14 -9.85
C SER A 197 11.91 -8.06 -10.45
N LYS A 198 11.57 -8.98 -11.35
CA LYS A 198 10.22 -9.05 -11.93
C LYS A 198 9.13 -9.25 -10.87
N TYR A 199 9.47 -9.75 -9.69
CA TYR A 199 8.55 -10.02 -8.58
C TYR A 199 8.27 -8.80 -7.68
N ALA A 200 8.96 -7.69 -7.87
CA ALA A 200 8.73 -6.42 -7.18
C ALA A 200 8.11 -5.42 -8.16
N ILE A 201 6.80 -5.27 -8.11
CA ILE A 201 6.02 -4.46 -9.05
C ILE A 201 5.71 -3.11 -8.41
N GLN A 202 6.30 -2.04 -8.94
CA GLN A 202 5.98 -0.69 -8.51
C GLN A 202 4.64 -0.24 -9.11
N CYS A 203 3.73 0.23 -8.22
CA CYS A 203 2.46 0.84 -8.58
C CYS A 203 2.41 2.27 -8.00
N ALA A 204 3.29 3.16 -8.50
CA ALA A 204 3.37 4.52 -8.00
C ALA A 204 2.28 5.41 -8.60
N ASN A 205 1.72 6.32 -7.79
CA ASN A 205 0.70 7.31 -8.21
C ASN A 205 -0.53 6.68 -8.90
N GLY A 206 -0.89 5.45 -8.53
CA GLY A 206 -2.03 4.75 -9.12
C GLY A 206 -1.80 4.24 -10.54
N ASP A 207 -0.55 4.02 -10.96
CA ASP A 207 -0.24 3.42 -12.27
C ASP A 207 -0.51 1.91 -12.28
N TYR A 208 -1.81 1.57 -12.12
CA TYR A 208 -2.30 0.20 -12.12
C TYR A 208 -2.14 -0.49 -13.48
N GLN A 209 -2.13 0.27 -14.58
CA GLN A 209 -2.00 -0.30 -15.93
C GLN A 209 -0.62 -0.92 -16.12
N ALA A 210 0.44 -0.22 -15.69
CA ALA A 210 1.78 -0.76 -15.70
C ALA A 210 1.92 -1.99 -14.78
N ALA A 211 1.28 -1.97 -13.60
CA ALA A 211 1.26 -3.12 -12.71
C ALA A 211 0.56 -4.34 -13.34
N ILE A 212 -0.62 -4.15 -13.95
CA ILE A 212 -1.35 -5.20 -14.67
C ILE A 212 -0.53 -5.73 -15.86
N ALA A 213 0.12 -4.86 -16.62
CA ALA A 213 0.98 -5.29 -17.73
C ALA A 213 2.09 -6.26 -17.25
N LYS A 214 2.76 -5.91 -16.15
CA LYS A 214 3.78 -6.80 -15.54
C LYS A 214 3.20 -8.12 -15.01
N LEU A 215 1.98 -8.10 -14.46
CA LEU A 215 1.31 -9.33 -14.04
C LEU A 215 0.98 -10.24 -15.23
N LYS A 216 0.59 -9.66 -16.37
CA LYS A 216 0.37 -10.42 -17.60
C LYS A 216 1.63 -11.11 -18.13
N ASP A 217 2.82 -10.55 -17.89
CA ASP A 217 4.09 -11.20 -18.23
C ASP A 217 4.34 -12.50 -17.43
N PHE A 218 3.67 -12.68 -16.29
CA PHE A 218 3.64 -13.93 -15.52
C PHE A 218 2.56 -14.93 -15.98
N GLY A 219 1.63 -14.50 -16.85
CA GLY A 219 0.51 -15.31 -17.30
C GLY A 219 -0.83 -15.03 -16.59
N PHE A 220 -0.91 -14.00 -15.74
CA PHE A 220 -2.21 -13.52 -15.21
C PHE A 220 -3.04 -12.90 -16.35
N SER A 221 -4.35 -13.16 -16.40
CA SER A 221 -5.23 -12.75 -17.51
C SER A 221 -6.59 -12.22 -17.03
#